data_df00782fdad2fc8a349a762b0507992d
#
_entry.id   df00782fdad2fc8a349a762b0507992d
#
_cell.length_a   1.000
_cell.length_b   1.000
_cell.length_c   1.000
_cell.angle_alpha   90.00
_cell.angle_beta   90.00
_cell.angle_gamma   90.00
#
_symmetry.space_group_name_H-M   'P 1'
#
loop_
_entity.id
_entity.type
_entity.pdbx_description
1 polymer ?
#
loop_
_entity_poly.entity_id
_entity_poly.type
_entity_poly.pdbx_seq_one_letter_code
_entity_poly.pdbx_strand_id
1 'polypeptide(L)'
;MAVAAAGAATLILRPRAGLIDPAAVDPEAYFSAADLERAADFRGVQRLIGFGSLAVSAGTLALLALRPPRRVEAVLERAGSRPLLGAAAVGAGLSLVLVATGLPLSLWAHERAVDVGLSTQSLGPFLGDVAKSAGIGAIFSAVGGVVAVALIRRFPHRWWLPGAGAVVAFAVVMLYLSPVVIDPLFNRFEALPKGELRSEVLDLADRAGVEVGEVYEIDASRRTTSINAYVGGLGQTKRVVLYDNLIEDFSPAQVRSVVAHELAHVKYDDVPMGILWVAIVAPAGLLAIQSLTELMAPRARGQGKAGPAVLPALALAVGLVSFGLTAAGNAMSRPVEARADAFALELTRDSKAFIELERDLALRNISDPDPPAALHLLFGTHPTTVERIGFGEAFGD
;
A
#
# COMPACT_ATOMS: atom_id res chain seq x y z
N MET A 1 -3.80 -3.10 -23.24
CA MET A 1 -2.44 -2.54 -23.33
C MET A 1 -1.78 -2.34 -21.97
N ALA A 2 -2.37 -1.56 -21.02
CA ALA A 2 -1.75 -1.31 -19.73
C ALA A 2 -1.45 -2.59 -18.93
N VAL A 3 -2.43 -3.51 -18.81
CA VAL A 3 -2.24 -4.80 -18.13
C VAL A 3 -1.18 -5.67 -18.81
N ALA A 4 -1.13 -5.68 -20.15
CA ALA A 4 -0.09 -6.41 -20.88
C ALA A 4 1.31 -5.82 -20.65
N ALA A 5 1.45 -4.49 -20.61
CA ALA A 5 2.71 -3.81 -20.29
C ALA A 5 3.15 -4.12 -18.85
N ALA A 6 2.20 -4.11 -17.89
CA ALA A 6 2.47 -4.46 -16.51
C ALA A 6 2.88 -5.94 -16.37
N GLY A 7 2.18 -6.86 -17.04
CA GLY A 7 2.57 -8.27 -17.07
C GLY A 7 3.97 -8.50 -17.66
N ALA A 8 4.31 -7.83 -18.75
CA ALA A 8 5.65 -7.90 -19.34
C ALA A 8 6.71 -7.34 -18.39
N ALA A 9 6.49 -6.18 -17.79
CA ALA A 9 7.40 -5.59 -16.81
C ALA A 9 7.61 -6.53 -15.62
N THR A 10 6.53 -7.14 -15.09
CA THR A 10 6.60 -8.12 -14.00
C THR A 10 7.43 -9.33 -14.39
N LEU A 11 7.21 -9.91 -15.59
CA LEU A 11 7.97 -11.06 -16.06
C LEU A 11 9.47 -10.77 -16.24
N ILE A 12 9.83 -9.53 -16.56
CA ILE A 12 11.23 -9.11 -16.74
C ILE A 12 11.91 -8.84 -15.40
N LEU A 13 11.21 -8.15 -14.47
CA LEU A 13 11.82 -7.59 -13.27
C LEU A 13 11.69 -8.49 -12.02
N ARG A 14 10.75 -9.45 -12.01
CA ARG A 14 10.56 -10.32 -10.83
C ARG A 14 11.80 -11.15 -10.54
N PRO A 15 12.14 -11.38 -9.28
CA PRO A 15 13.19 -12.30 -8.87
C PRO A 15 12.98 -13.72 -9.43
N ARG A 16 14.08 -14.38 -9.80
CA ARG A 16 14.10 -15.76 -10.29
C ARG A 16 15.11 -16.63 -9.55
N ALA A 17 15.95 -16.04 -8.72
CA ALA A 17 16.96 -16.69 -7.92
C ALA A 17 16.82 -16.27 -6.46
N GLY A 18 17.35 -17.06 -5.54
CA GLY A 18 17.21 -16.84 -4.10
C GLY A 18 15.79 -17.11 -3.61
N LEU A 19 15.09 -18.04 -4.24
CA LEU A 19 13.75 -18.49 -3.85
C LEU A 19 13.85 -19.92 -3.29
N ILE A 20 13.03 -20.21 -2.30
CA ILE A 20 12.83 -21.56 -1.76
C ILE A 20 11.50 -22.08 -2.31
N ASP A 21 11.48 -23.30 -2.80
CA ASP A 21 10.23 -23.98 -3.13
C ASP A 21 9.58 -24.41 -1.81
N PRO A 22 8.34 -23.97 -1.49
CA PRO A 22 7.74 -24.26 -0.21
C PRO A 22 7.39 -25.75 -0.08
N ALA A 23 7.64 -26.34 1.09
CA ALA A 23 7.05 -27.60 1.44
C ALA A 23 5.52 -27.48 1.51
N ALA A 24 4.81 -28.55 1.21
CA ALA A 24 3.36 -28.59 1.35
C ALA A 24 2.99 -28.59 2.85
N VAL A 25 2.22 -27.59 3.28
CA VAL A 25 1.81 -27.42 4.67
C VAL A 25 0.29 -27.54 4.78
N ASP A 26 -0.17 -28.36 5.73
CA ASP A 26 -1.56 -28.41 6.12
C ASP A 26 -1.82 -27.28 7.16
N PRO A 27 -2.74 -26.32 6.91
CA PRO A 27 -3.05 -25.27 7.87
C PRO A 27 -3.44 -25.81 9.27
N GLU A 28 -4.12 -26.97 9.34
CA GLU A 28 -4.56 -27.57 10.60
C GLU A 28 -3.40 -28.09 11.47
N ALA A 29 -2.20 -28.25 10.89
CA ALA A 29 -1.01 -28.60 11.66
C ALA A 29 -0.47 -27.42 12.50
N TYR A 30 -0.80 -26.19 12.12
CA TYR A 30 -0.29 -24.96 12.76
C TYR A 30 -1.37 -24.11 13.42
N PHE A 31 -2.61 -24.24 12.99
CA PHE A 31 -3.74 -23.46 13.44
C PHE A 31 -4.86 -24.36 13.94
N SER A 32 -5.46 -24.02 15.08
CA SER A 32 -6.66 -24.72 15.53
C SER A 32 -7.85 -24.42 14.61
N ALA A 33 -8.84 -25.32 14.60
CA ALA A 33 -10.09 -25.07 13.85
C ALA A 33 -10.77 -23.77 14.27
N ALA A 34 -10.69 -23.40 15.57
CA ALA A 34 -11.23 -22.14 16.08
C ALA A 34 -10.49 -20.91 15.54
N ASP A 35 -9.16 -20.98 15.37
CA ASP A 35 -8.36 -19.89 14.77
C ASP A 35 -8.72 -19.68 13.31
N LEU A 36 -8.85 -20.78 12.55
CA LEU A 36 -9.23 -20.74 11.15
C LEU A 36 -10.64 -20.17 10.95
N GLU A 37 -11.61 -20.61 11.79
CA GLU A 37 -12.98 -20.10 11.76
C GLU A 37 -13.01 -18.60 12.11
N ARG A 38 -12.32 -18.19 13.18
CA ARG A 38 -12.20 -16.76 13.58
C ARG A 38 -11.60 -15.90 12.45
N ALA A 39 -10.56 -16.38 11.80
CA ALA A 39 -9.93 -15.68 10.69
C ALA A 39 -10.87 -15.57 9.48
N ALA A 40 -11.54 -16.67 9.10
CA ALA A 40 -12.49 -16.71 7.99
C ALA A 40 -13.67 -15.74 8.23
N ASP A 41 -14.27 -15.75 9.42
CA ASP A 41 -15.39 -14.89 9.80
C ASP A 41 -15.00 -13.42 9.78
N PHE A 42 -13.87 -13.07 10.39
CA PHE A 42 -13.40 -11.69 10.41
C PHE A 42 -13.06 -11.20 9.01
N ARG A 43 -12.22 -11.95 8.27
CA ARG A 43 -11.76 -11.58 6.92
C ARG A 43 -12.89 -11.60 5.90
N GLY A 44 -13.85 -12.51 6.02
CA GLY A 44 -15.02 -12.55 5.15
C GLY A 44 -15.79 -11.23 5.15
N VAL A 45 -16.14 -10.72 6.32
CA VAL A 45 -16.84 -9.43 6.46
C VAL A 45 -15.96 -8.25 6.07
N GLN A 46 -14.65 -8.25 6.43
CA GLN A 46 -13.73 -7.18 6.03
C GLN A 46 -13.58 -7.10 4.51
N ARG A 47 -13.57 -8.24 3.81
CA ARG A 47 -13.57 -8.29 2.33
C ARG A 47 -14.85 -7.67 1.75
N LEU A 48 -16.03 -7.96 2.33
CA LEU A 48 -17.30 -7.36 1.89
C LEU A 48 -17.31 -5.84 2.10
N ILE A 49 -16.81 -5.36 3.24
CA ILE A 49 -16.66 -3.93 3.51
C ILE A 49 -15.69 -3.29 2.48
N GLY A 50 -14.57 -3.95 2.18
CA GLY A 50 -13.61 -3.51 1.17
C GLY A 50 -14.22 -3.38 -0.22
N PHE A 51 -14.94 -4.41 -0.70
CA PHE A 51 -15.67 -4.34 -1.99
C PHE A 51 -16.77 -3.29 -1.97
N GLY A 52 -17.50 -3.15 -0.87
CA GLY A 52 -18.49 -2.10 -0.67
C GLY A 52 -17.86 -0.71 -0.78
N SER A 53 -16.72 -0.48 -0.17
CA SER A 53 -15.98 0.78 -0.24
C SER A 53 -15.51 1.10 -1.66
N LEU A 54 -15.02 0.10 -2.39
CA LEU A 54 -14.67 0.24 -3.81
C LEU A 54 -15.91 0.60 -4.66
N ALA A 55 -17.02 -0.08 -4.42
CA ALA A 55 -18.28 0.17 -5.15
C ALA A 55 -18.84 1.57 -4.85
N VAL A 56 -18.82 2.02 -3.58
CA VAL A 56 -19.24 3.36 -3.17
C VAL A 56 -18.35 4.42 -3.81
N SER A 57 -17.03 4.23 -3.79
CA SER A 57 -16.08 5.17 -4.39
C SER A 57 -16.25 5.25 -5.92
N ALA A 58 -16.31 4.10 -6.59
CA ALA A 58 -16.52 4.03 -8.03
C ALA A 58 -17.90 4.61 -8.44
N GLY A 59 -18.96 4.29 -7.70
CA GLY A 59 -20.30 4.81 -7.91
C GLY A 59 -20.38 6.33 -7.73
N THR A 60 -19.74 6.85 -6.69
CA THR A 60 -19.62 8.30 -6.43
C THR A 60 -18.91 9.00 -7.59
N LEU A 61 -17.75 8.49 -7.99
CA LEU A 61 -16.99 9.05 -9.12
C LEU A 61 -17.75 8.93 -10.43
N ALA A 62 -18.43 7.81 -10.69
CA ALA A 62 -19.24 7.62 -11.89
C ALA A 62 -20.41 8.59 -11.92
N LEU A 63 -21.11 8.82 -10.82
CA LEU A 63 -22.16 9.81 -10.70
C LEU A 63 -21.64 11.22 -11.05
N LEU A 64 -20.53 11.61 -10.42
CA LEU A 64 -19.93 12.94 -10.61
C LEU A 64 -19.34 13.14 -12.02
N ALA A 65 -18.85 12.07 -12.66
CA ALA A 65 -18.28 12.13 -14.00
C ALA A 65 -19.32 12.07 -15.12
N LEU A 66 -20.32 11.18 -15.00
CA LEU A 66 -21.22 10.85 -16.10
C LEU A 66 -22.57 11.56 -16.00
N ARG A 67 -23.07 11.79 -14.78
CA ARG A 67 -24.39 12.42 -14.50
C ARG A 67 -24.32 13.35 -13.29
N PRO A 68 -23.45 14.39 -13.31
CA PRO A 68 -23.28 15.29 -12.16
C PRO A 68 -24.63 15.95 -11.80
N PRO A 69 -24.99 16.03 -10.51
CA PRO A 69 -26.11 16.83 -10.06
C PRO A 69 -25.95 18.29 -10.51
N ARG A 70 -27.04 18.97 -10.85
CA ARG A 70 -26.99 20.37 -11.35
C ARG A 70 -26.17 21.33 -10.50
N ARG A 71 -26.20 21.16 -9.16
CA ARG A 71 -25.40 21.98 -8.24
C ARG A 71 -23.91 21.74 -8.42
N VAL A 72 -23.49 20.48 -8.62
CA VAL A 72 -22.09 20.10 -8.87
C VAL A 72 -21.64 20.62 -10.23
N GLU A 73 -22.49 20.48 -11.27
CA GLU A 73 -22.20 20.99 -12.61
C GLU A 73 -21.93 22.52 -12.56
N ALA A 74 -22.78 23.28 -11.87
CA ALA A 74 -22.57 24.72 -11.68
C ALA A 74 -21.28 25.06 -10.92
N VAL A 75 -20.85 24.23 -9.96
CA VAL A 75 -19.56 24.40 -9.26
C VAL A 75 -18.39 24.14 -10.21
N LEU A 76 -18.47 23.05 -10.99
CA LEU A 76 -17.44 22.70 -11.97
C LEU A 76 -17.28 23.76 -13.06
N GLU A 77 -18.39 24.32 -13.54
CA GLU A 77 -18.39 25.42 -14.51
C GLU A 77 -17.75 26.69 -13.95
N ARG A 78 -18.12 27.09 -12.73
CA ARG A 78 -17.51 28.25 -12.05
C ARG A 78 -16.01 28.04 -11.82
N ALA A 79 -15.58 26.83 -11.45
CA ALA A 79 -14.18 26.48 -11.29
C ALA A 79 -13.39 26.68 -12.59
N GLY A 80 -14.04 26.57 -13.75
CA GLY A 80 -13.46 26.78 -15.08
C GLY A 80 -12.98 28.22 -15.32
N SER A 81 -13.51 29.22 -14.60
CA SER A 81 -13.09 30.64 -14.73
C SER A 81 -11.64 30.86 -14.32
N ARG A 82 -11.12 30.07 -13.37
CA ARG A 82 -9.72 30.08 -12.90
C ARG A 82 -9.18 28.65 -12.91
N PRO A 83 -8.78 28.13 -14.08
CA PRO A 83 -8.61 26.68 -14.28
C PRO A 83 -7.70 25.97 -13.29
N LEU A 84 -6.58 26.55 -12.90
CA LEU A 84 -5.65 25.93 -11.96
C LEU A 84 -6.14 26.01 -10.51
N LEU A 85 -6.65 27.16 -10.08
CA LEU A 85 -7.25 27.30 -8.74
C LEU A 85 -8.52 26.45 -8.63
N GLY A 86 -9.33 26.43 -9.69
CA GLY A 86 -10.49 25.54 -9.77
C GLY A 86 -10.10 24.08 -9.74
N ALA A 87 -8.99 23.69 -10.38
CA ALA A 87 -8.48 22.32 -10.32
C ALA A 87 -8.04 21.91 -8.91
N ALA A 88 -7.37 22.81 -8.18
CA ALA A 88 -7.03 22.57 -6.79
C ALA A 88 -8.29 22.36 -5.93
N ALA A 89 -9.28 23.26 -6.06
CA ALA A 89 -10.52 23.19 -5.30
C ALA A 89 -11.36 21.93 -5.63
N VAL A 90 -11.47 21.58 -6.91
CA VAL A 90 -12.20 20.37 -7.35
C VAL A 90 -11.45 19.12 -6.92
N GLY A 91 -10.12 19.05 -7.05
CA GLY A 91 -9.30 17.94 -6.59
C GLY A 91 -9.47 17.68 -5.10
N ALA A 92 -9.30 18.73 -4.28
CA ALA A 92 -9.52 18.64 -2.82
C ALA A 92 -10.95 18.22 -2.50
N GLY A 93 -11.95 18.85 -3.15
CA GLY A 93 -13.37 18.55 -2.95
C GLY A 93 -13.73 17.09 -3.29
N LEU A 94 -13.18 16.53 -4.38
CA LEU A 94 -13.37 15.11 -4.72
C LEU A 94 -12.81 14.19 -3.64
N SER A 95 -11.60 14.47 -3.14
CA SER A 95 -10.99 13.69 -2.06
C SER A 95 -11.89 13.69 -0.82
N LEU A 96 -12.35 14.86 -0.40
CA LEU A 96 -13.22 15.00 0.78
C LEU A 96 -14.58 14.31 0.59
N VAL A 97 -15.17 14.38 -0.61
CA VAL A 97 -16.43 13.68 -0.93
C VAL A 97 -16.23 12.17 -0.84
N LEU A 98 -15.12 11.62 -1.34
CA LEU A 98 -14.83 10.18 -1.25
C LEU A 98 -14.64 9.75 0.21
N VAL A 99 -13.96 10.54 1.02
CA VAL A 99 -13.84 10.27 2.47
C VAL A 99 -15.23 10.29 3.13
N ALA A 100 -16.03 11.31 2.86
CA ALA A 100 -17.37 11.42 3.47
C ALA A 100 -18.30 10.27 3.07
N THR A 101 -18.28 9.86 1.80
CA THR A 101 -19.14 8.75 1.32
C THR A 101 -18.66 7.39 1.77
N GLY A 102 -17.34 7.21 1.99
CA GLY A 102 -16.74 5.98 2.52
C GLY A 102 -16.78 5.86 4.05
N LEU A 103 -16.98 6.97 4.77
CA LEU A 103 -16.90 7.03 6.23
C LEU A 103 -17.79 6.01 6.95
N PRO A 104 -19.07 5.77 6.57
CA PRO A 104 -19.90 4.77 7.24
C PRO A 104 -19.29 3.35 7.21
N LEU A 105 -18.74 2.94 6.06
CA LEU A 105 -18.08 1.64 5.93
C LEU A 105 -16.75 1.60 6.70
N SER A 106 -16.01 2.70 6.74
CA SER A 106 -14.78 2.82 7.53
C SER A 106 -15.07 2.74 9.03
N LEU A 107 -16.14 3.35 9.53
CA LEU A 107 -16.59 3.22 10.92
C LEU A 107 -16.97 1.78 11.24
N TRP A 108 -17.74 1.13 10.40
CA TRP A 108 -18.10 -0.28 10.60
C TRP A 108 -16.88 -1.21 10.61
N ALA A 109 -15.92 -0.99 9.71
CA ALA A 109 -14.66 -1.73 9.70
C ALA A 109 -13.86 -1.52 11.00
N HIS A 110 -13.82 -0.28 11.50
CA HIS A 110 -13.16 0.07 12.75
C HIS A 110 -13.83 -0.60 13.97
N GLU A 111 -15.15 -0.51 14.12
CA GLU A 111 -15.89 -1.18 15.19
C GLU A 111 -15.58 -2.68 15.23
N ARG A 112 -15.65 -3.34 14.07
CA ARG A 112 -15.32 -4.77 13.98
C ARG A 112 -13.88 -5.07 14.39
N ALA A 113 -12.93 -4.20 14.04
CA ALA A 113 -11.53 -4.37 14.43
C ALA A 113 -11.34 -4.19 15.94
N VAL A 114 -12.11 -3.29 16.56
CA VAL A 114 -12.14 -3.12 18.03
C VAL A 114 -12.77 -4.35 18.69
N ASP A 115 -13.90 -4.84 18.20
CA ASP A 115 -14.62 -6.00 18.76
C ASP A 115 -13.74 -7.27 18.82
N VAL A 116 -12.87 -7.47 17.83
CA VAL A 116 -11.96 -8.64 17.81
C VAL A 116 -10.61 -8.36 18.49
N GLY A 117 -10.40 -7.13 19.00
CA GLY A 117 -9.17 -6.73 19.69
C GLY A 117 -8.01 -6.38 18.76
N LEU A 118 -8.24 -6.22 17.44
CA LEU A 118 -7.21 -5.85 16.46
C LEU A 118 -6.91 -4.35 16.48
N SER A 119 -7.91 -3.51 16.79
CA SER A 119 -7.73 -2.07 17.02
C SER A 119 -7.84 -1.75 18.49
N THR A 120 -6.85 -1.03 19.00
CA THR A 120 -6.81 -0.49 20.38
C THR A 120 -7.35 0.94 20.45
N GLN A 121 -7.64 1.52 19.29
CA GLN A 121 -7.99 2.92 19.14
C GLN A 121 -9.48 3.15 19.41
N SER A 122 -9.80 4.04 20.35
CA SER A 122 -11.18 4.49 20.55
C SER A 122 -11.65 5.40 19.39
N LEU A 123 -12.96 5.62 19.30
CA LEU A 123 -13.57 6.37 18.19
C LEU A 123 -13.01 7.79 18.00
N GLY A 124 -12.72 8.51 19.11
CA GLY A 124 -12.20 9.89 19.03
C GLY A 124 -10.86 9.99 18.33
N PRO A 125 -9.79 9.29 18.79
CA PRO A 125 -8.51 9.20 18.08
C PRO A 125 -8.64 8.67 16.65
N PHE A 126 -9.49 7.67 16.41
CA PHE A 126 -9.75 7.16 15.05
C PHE A 126 -10.26 8.27 14.12
N LEU A 127 -11.29 9.03 14.54
CA LEU A 127 -11.81 10.16 13.75
C LEU A 127 -10.77 11.26 13.58
N GLY A 128 -9.91 11.47 14.57
CA GLY A 128 -8.75 12.38 14.45
C GLY A 128 -7.79 11.95 13.34
N ASP A 129 -7.48 10.66 13.23
CA ASP A 129 -6.62 10.13 12.19
C ASP A 129 -7.31 10.15 10.81
N VAL A 130 -8.63 9.89 10.74
CA VAL A 130 -9.44 10.09 9.52
C VAL A 130 -9.37 11.55 9.06
N ALA A 131 -9.50 12.52 9.97
CA ALA A 131 -9.43 13.95 9.62
C ALA A 131 -8.04 14.36 9.11
N LYS A 132 -6.95 13.88 9.74
CA LYS A 132 -5.58 14.11 9.27
C LYS A 132 -5.38 13.51 7.87
N SER A 133 -5.78 12.25 7.67
CA SER A 133 -5.69 11.57 6.37
C SER A 133 -6.51 12.28 5.30
N ALA A 134 -7.70 12.76 5.63
CA ALA A 134 -8.54 13.55 4.73
C ALA A 134 -7.88 14.87 4.33
N GLY A 135 -7.23 15.56 5.28
CA GLY A 135 -6.48 16.80 5.02
C GLY A 135 -5.28 16.57 4.10
N ILE A 136 -4.47 15.54 4.38
CA ILE A 136 -3.33 15.15 3.54
C ILE A 136 -3.81 14.75 2.14
N GLY A 137 -4.83 13.91 2.05
CA GLY A 137 -5.44 13.48 0.79
C GLY A 137 -5.99 14.65 -0.02
N ALA A 138 -6.63 15.63 0.63
CA ALA A 138 -7.13 16.84 -0.04
C ALA A 138 -5.98 17.70 -0.61
N ILE A 139 -4.86 17.83 0.11
CA ILE A 139 -3.68 18.57 -0.36
C ILE A 139 -3.09 17.86 -1.59
N PHE A 140 -2.85 16.57 -1.53
CA PHE A 140 -2.30 15.80 -2.67
C PHE A 140 -3.25 15.81 -3.88
N SER A 141 -4.56 15.70 -3.64
CA SER A 141 -5.56 15.75 -4.71
C SER A 141 -5.68 17.15 -5.31
N ALA A 142 -5.49 18.21 -4.53
CA ALA A 142 -5.40 19.59 -5.05
C ALA A 142 -4.19 19.76 -5.96
N VAL A 143 -3.00 19.34 -5.51
CA VAL A 143 -1.75 19.41 -6.29
C VAL A 143 -1.87 18.54 -7.55
N GLY A 144 -2.32 17.30 -7.41
CA GLY A 144 -2.55 16.38 -8.54
C GLY A 144 -3.53 16.92 -9.57
N GLY A 145 -4.63 17.54 -9.10
CA GLY A 145 -5.60 18.22 -9.97
C GLY A 145 -5.00 19.38 -10.75
N VAL A 146 -4.19 20.21 -10.09
CA VAL A 146 -3.44 21.31 -10.76
C VAL A 146 -2.50 20.76 -11.81
N VAL A 147 -1.67 19.78 -11.47
CA VAL A 147 -0.73 19.15 -12.39
C VAL A 147 -1.46 18.54 -13.58
N ALA A 148 -2.53 17.74 -13.33
CA ALA A 148 -3.31 17.11 -14.38
C ALA A 148 -3.91 18.15 -15.36
N VAL A 149 -4.61 19.16 -14.83
CA VAL A 149 -5.22 20.20 -15.68
C VAL A 149 -4.15 21.00 -16.42
N ALA A 150 -3.03 21.33 -15.79
CA ALA A 150 -1.91 22.02 -16.45
C ALA A 150 -1.33 21.20 -17.61
N LEU A 151 -1.10 19.88 -17.40
CA LEU A 151 -0.58 18.99 -18.43
C LEU A 151 -1.59 18.79 -19.59
N ILE A 152 -2.88 18.57 -19.28
CA ILE A 152 -3.93 18.44 -20.30
C ILE A 152 -4.03 19.72 -21.15
N ARG A 153 -3.95 20.89 -20.53
CA ARG A 153 -3.98 22.20 -21.23
C ARG A 153 -2.74 22.45 -22.08
N ARG A 154 -1.58 22.02 -21.63
CA ARG A 154 -0.30 22.24 -22.34
C ARG A 154 -0.06 21.20 -23.45
N PHE A 155 -0.55 19.96 -23.25
CA PHE A 155 -0.35 18.81 -24.15
C PHE A 155 -1.67 18.06 -24.41
N PRO A 156 -2.67 18.63 -25.09
CA PRO A 156 -4.04 18.11 -25.13
C PRO A 156 -4.17 16.66 -25.62
N HIS A 157 -3.27 16.21 -26.51
CA HIS A 157 -3.31 14.88 -27.13
C HIS A 157 -2.26 13.89 -26.59
N ARG A 158 -1.30 14.38 -25.81
CA ARG A 158 -0.14 13.57 -25.36
C ARG A 158 0.21 13.82 -23.89
N TRP A 159 -0.74 14.30 -23.08
CA TRP A 159 -0.49 14.59 -21.67
C TRP A 159 -0.14 13.32 -20.85
N TRP A 160 -0.50 12.13 -21.35
CA TRP A 160 -0.12 10.87 -20.74
C TRP A 160 1.40 10.71 -20.61
N LEU A 161 2.19 11.24 -21.54
CA LEU A 161 3.65 11.08 -21.50
C LEU A 161 4.31 11.93 -20.40
N PRO A 162 4.13 13.27 -20.33
CA PRO A 162 4.62 14.02 -19.18
C PRO A 162 3.88 13.64 -17.87
N GLY A 163 2.66 13.15 -17.96
CA GLY A 163 1.92 12.57 -16.82
C GLY A 163 2.62 11.36 -16.23
N ALA A 164 3.15 10.45 -17.05
CA ALA A 164 3.94 9.32 -16.58
C ALA A 164 5.20 9.78 -15.83
N GLY A 165 5.90 10.78 -16.36
CA GLY A 165 7.02 11.40 -15.65
C GLY A 165 6.62 12.03 -14.30
N ALA A 166 5.45 12.68 -14.25
CA ALA A 166 4.93 13.26 -13.00
C ALA A 166 4.59 12.17 -11.96
N VAL A 167 4.04 11.01 -12.39
CA VAL A 167 3.77 9.87 -11.49
C VAL A 167 5.06 9.31 -10.91
N VAL A 168 6.09 9.10 -11.74
CA VAL A 168 7.40 8.61 -11.26
C VAL A 168 8.04 9.63 -10.31
N ALA A 169 8.04 10.91 -10.68
CA ALA A 169 8.56 11.97 -9.81
C ALA A 169 7.82 12.02 -8.46
N PHE A 170 6.50 11.87 -8.48
CA PHE A 170 5.70 11.80 -7.26
C PHE A 170 6.08 10.59 -6.40
N ALA A 171 6.25 9.40 -6.99
CA ALA A 171 6.68 8.21 -6.27
C ALA A 171 8.06 8.41 -5.59
N VAL A 172 9.01 9.01 -6.30
CA VAL A 172 10.33 9.34 -5.75
C VAL A 172 10.21 10.36 -4.62
N VAL A 173 9.43 11.43 -4.81
CA VAL A 173 9.22 12.45 -3.75
C VAL A 173 8.60 11.82 -2.51
N MET A 174 7.60 10.95 -2.67
CA MET A 174 6.93 10.28 -1.55
C MET A 174 7.84 9.35 -0.77
N LEU A 175 8.82 8.72 -1.41
CA LEU A 175 9.83 7.90 -0.74
C LEU A 175 10.62 8.68 0.33
N TYR A 176 10.86 9.97 0.08
CA TYR A 176 11.56 10.85 1.03
C TYR A 176 10.59 11.57 1.99
N LEU A 177 9.43 11.98 1.47
CA LEU A 177 8.50 12.81 2.21
C LEU A 177 7.74 12.01 3.28
N SER A 178 7.34 10.75 2.96
CA SER A 178 6.54 9.94 3.89
C SER A 178 7.23 9.75 5.24
N PRO A 179 8.46 9.20 5.32
CA PRO A 179 9.08 8.91 6.61
C PRO A 179 9.47 10.15 7.42
N VAL A 180 9.58 11.33 6.77
CA VAL A 180 10.03 12.57 7.42
C VAL A 180 8.87 13.47 7.83
N VAL A 181 7.80 13.50 7.03
CA VAL A 181 6.69 14.46 7.22
C VAL A 181 5.38 13.77 7.55
N ILE A 182 5.06 12.65 6.87
CA ILE A 182 3.74 12.03 7.02
C ILE A 182 3.70 11.09 8.21
N ASP A 183 4.65 10.15 8.32
CA ASP A 183 4.67 9.16 9.39
C ASP A 183 4.68 9.79 10.80
N PRO A 184 5.44 10.88 11.07
CA PRO A 184 5.42 11.55 12.37
C PRO A 184 4.10 12.23 12.74
N LEU A 185 3.19 12.46 11.78
CA LEU A 185 1.84 12.95 12.08
C LEU A 185 0.95 11.90 12.75
N PHE A 186 1.31 10.63 12.58
CA PHE A 186 0.55 9.49 13.09
C PHE A 186 1.25 8.78 14.24
N ASN A 187 2.56 8.61 14.21
CA ASN A 187 3.33 7.83 15.16
C ASN A 187 4.45 8.66 15.80
N ARG A 188 4.83 8.29 17.03
CA ARG A 188 6.04 8.79 17.67
C ARG A 188 7.18 7.85 17.35
N PHE A 189 8.32 8.42 16.99
CA PHE A 189 9.55 7.71 16.72
C PHE A 189 10.53 7.98 17.85
N GLU A 190 10.94 6.93 18.55
CA GLU A 190 11.93 7.01 19.61
C GLU A 190 13.14 6.16 19.21
N ALA A 191 14.35 6.69 19.37
CA ALA A 191 15.55 5.89 19.11
C ALA A 191 15.63 4.75 20.11
N LEU A 192 15.81 3.52 19.64
CA LEU A 192 15.90 2.36 20.51
C LEU A 192 17.09 2.52 21.46
N PRO A 193 16.89 2.39 22.79
CA PRO A 193 17.96 2.54 23.76
C PRO A 193 19.15 1.61 23.47
N LYS A 194 20.36 2.05 23.85
CA LYS A 194 21.54 1.18 23.78
C LYS A 194 21.31 -0.06 24.65
N GLY A 195 21.34 -1.22 24.04
CA GLY A 195 21.05 -2.51 24.69
C GLY A 195 21.27 -3.66 23.74
N GLU A 196 20.91 -4.85 24.20
CA GLU A 196 21.12 -6.10 23.48
C GLU A 196 20.38 -6.11 22.13
N LEU A 197 19.09 -5.81 22.12
CA LEU A 197 18.26 -5.81 20.89
C LEU A 197 18.83 -4.85 19.83
N ARG A 198 19.17 -3.60 20.23
CA ARG A 198 19.76 -2.65 19.29
C ARG A 198 21.07 -3.16 18.70
N SER A 199 21.92 -3.76 19.54
CA SER A 199 23.19 -4.33 19.10
C SER A 199 22.99 -5.51 18.15
N GLU A 200 22.04 -6.39 18.45
CA GLU A 200 21.69 -7.54 17.60
C GLU A 200 21.17 -7.10 16.22
N VAL A 201 20.31 -6.07 16.18
CA VAL A 201 19.78 -5.51 14.91
C VAL A 201 20.89 -4.93 14.05
N LEU A 202 21.83 -4.20 14.66
CA LEU A 202 22.98 -3.61 13.94
C LEU A 202 23.96 -4.68 13.45
N ASP A 203 24.25 -5.71 14.28
CA ASP A 203 25.07 -6.85 13.87
C ASP A 203 24.43 -7.64 12.72
N LEU A 204 23.12 -7.82 12.76
CA LEU A 204 22.38 -8.46 11.68
C LEU A 204 22.46 -7.66 10.37
N ALA A 205 22.38 -6.32 10.47
CA ALA A 205 22.54 -5.44 9.32
C ALA A 205 23.96 -5.52 8.72
N ASP A 206 25.00 -5.54 9.57
CA ASP A 206 26.38 -5.71 9.14
C ASP A 206 26.60 -7.06 8.44
N ARG A 207 26.07 -8.14 9.00
CA ARG A 207 26.10 -9.49 8.39
C ARG A 207 25.33 -9.55 7.06
N ALA A 208 24.25 -8.80 6.93
CA ALA A 208 23.50 -8.65 5.68
C ALA A 208 24.26 -7.82 4.64
N GLY A 209 25.30 -7.09 5.03
CA GLY A 209 26.01 -6.11 4.20
C GLY A 209 25.17 -4.85 3.92
N VAL A 210 24.31 -4.47 4.87
CA VAL A 210 23.43 -3.31 4.78
C VAL A 210 23.85 -2.27 5.80
N GLU A 211 24.19 -1.07 5.33
CA GLU A 211 24.48 0.05 6.23
C GLU A 211 23.17 0.58 6.82
N VAL A 212 23.05 0.54 8.15
CA VAL A 212 21.94 1.08 8.94
C VAL A 212 22.47 2.12 9.90
N GLY A 213 21.94 3.34 9.85
CA GLY A 213 22.39 4.42 10.73
C GLY A 213 21.83 4.32 12.14
N GLU A 214 20.53 3.99 12.28
CA GLU A 214 19.84 3.99 13.57
C GLU A 214 18.67 3.00 13.59
N VAL A 215 18.30 2.56 14.79
CA VAL A 215 17.13 1.71 15.05
C VAL A 215 16.12 2.52 15.86
N TYR A 216 14.87 2.56 15.39
CA TYR A 216 13.77 3.26 16.04
C TYR A 216 12.67 2.30 16.47
N GLU A 217 12.01 2.68 17.53
CA GLU A 217 10.73 2.13 17.97
C GLU A 217 9.61 3.12 17.66
N ILE A 218 8.41 2.63 17.32
CA ILE A 218 7.21 3.46 17.18
C ILE A 218 6.09 2.93 18.05
N ASP A 219 5.26 3.85 18.58
CA ASP A 219 4.11 3.62 19.45
C ASP A 219 2.88 3.06 18.70
N ALA A 220 3.06 1.95 17.98
CA ALA A 220 2.00 1.33 17.19
C ALA A 220 0.88 0.73 18.04
N SER A 221 1.21 0.19 19.22
CA SER A 221 0.28 -0.41 20.17
C SER A 221 -0.87 0.52 20.59
N ARG A 222 -0.66 1.83 20.48
CA ARG A 222 -1.70 2.84 20.71
C ARG A 222 -2.86 2.77 19.71
N ARG A 223 -2.67 2.12 18.56
CA ARG A 223 -3.66 2.03 17.47
C ARG A 223 -4.08 0.61 17.16
N THR A 224 -3.16 -0.31 17.28
CA THR A 224 -3.37 -1.67 16.80
C THR A 224 -2.55 -2.67 17.60
N THR A 225 -3.06 -3.89 17.65
CA THR A 225 -2.28 -5.05 18.08
C THR A 225 -1.53 -5.71 16.90
N SER A 226 -1.74 -5.23 15.67
CA SER A 226 -1.01 -5.73 14.51
C SER A 226 0.47 -5.42 14.61
N ILE A 227 1.28 -6.36 14.18
CA ILE A 227 2.74 -6.32 14.24
C ILE A 227 3.28 -5.91 12.89
N ASN A 228 4.32 -5.08 12.89
CA ASN A 228 5.09 -4.75 11.69
C ASN A 228 6.49 -4.25 12.05
N ALA A 229 7.38 -4.26 11.07
CA ALA A 229 8.65 -3.54 11.04
C ALA A 229 8.93 -3.05 9.62
N TYR A 230 9.87 -2.18 9.43
CA TYR A 230 10.34 -1.78 8.10
C TYR A 230 11.72 -1.14 8.15
N VAL A 231 12.43 -1.18 7.02
CA VAL A 231 13.63 -0.38 6.82
C VAL A 231 13.30 0.78 5.89
N GLY A 232 13.49 2.00 6.39
CA GLY A 232 13.23 3.24 5.65
C GLY A 232 14.47 4.11 5.54
N GLY A 233 14.43 5.10 4.62
CA GLY A 233 15.53 6.02 4.37
C GLY A 233 16.44 5.58 3.22
N LEU A 234 17.46 6.39 2.90
CA LEU A 234 18.39 6.17 1.79
C LEU A 234 19.83 6.45 2.19
N GLY A 235 20.76 5.66 1.66
CA GLY A 235 22.18 5.80 2.00
C GLY A 235 22.42 5.72 3.51
N GLN A 236 23.14 6.67 4.07
CA GLN A 236 23.47 6.76 5.50
C GLN A 236 22.27 7.13 6.40
N THR A 237 21.13 7.51 5.82
CA THR A 237 19.92 7.81 6.59
C THR A 237 18.99 6.59 6.73
N LYS A 238 19.42 5.41 6.28
CA LYS A 238 18.66 4.17 6.46
C LYS A 238 18.49 3.87 7.94
N ARG A 239 17.28 3.54 8.33
CA ARG A 239 16.88 3.22 9.70
C ARG A 239 15.97 2.00 9.72
N VAL A 240 16.19 1.14 10.68
CA VAL A 240 15.25 0.07 11.03
C VAL A 240 14.19 0.67 11.96
N VAL A 241 12.94 0.40 11.70
CA VAL A 241 11.82 0.84 12.54
C VAL A 241 11.04 -0.39 12.98
N LEU A 242 10.95 -0.59 14.28
CA LEU A 242 10.24 -1.68 14.92
C LEU A 242 8.97 -1.14 15.60
N TYR A 243 7.89 -1.89 15.54
CA TYR A 243 6.71 -1.60 16.34
C TYR A 243 6.96 -2.02 17.79
N ASP A 244 6.50 -1.22 18.74
CA ASP A 244 6.59 -1.50 20.19
C ASP A 244 6.03 -2.88 20.53
N ASN A 245 4.87 -3.25 20.02
CA ASN A 245 4.25 -4.55 20.22
C ASN A 245 5.00 -5.73 19.57
N LEU A 246 5.84 -5.50 18.55
CA LEU A 246 6.78 -6.52 18.05
C LEU A 246 7.87 -6.80 19.08
N ILE A 247 8.39 -5.75 19.70
CA ILE A 247 9.47 -5.85 20.71
C ILE A 247 8.95 -6.50 21.99
N GLU A 248 7.73 -6.15 22.41
CA GLU A 248 7.15 -6.59 23.67
C GLU A 248 6.59 -8.03 23.62
N ASP A 249 5.95 -8.40 22.52
CA ASP A 249 5.14 -9.62 22.41
C ASP A 249 5.86 -10.80 21.73
N PHE A 250 7.01 -10.56 21.06
CA PHE A 250 7.71 -11.58 20.27
C PHE A 250 9.09 -11.91 20.86
N SER A 251 9.51 -13.14 20.67
CA SER A 251 10.85 -13.56 21.10
C SER A 251 11.95 -12.85 20.31
N PRO A 252 13.15 -12.65 20.91
CA PRO A 252 14.28 -12.07 20.17
C PRO A 252 14.61 -12.78 18.87
N ALA A 253 14.38 -14.10 18.79
CA ALA A 253 14.61 -14.88 17.57
C ALA A 253 13.61 -14.53 16.46
N GLN A 254 12.34 -14.35 16.80
CA GLN A 254 11.31 -13.90 15.87
C GLN A 254 11.57 -12.45 15.41
N VAL A 255 11.96 -11.55 16.32
CA VAL A 255 12.34 -10.17 15.95
C VAL A 255 13.52 -10.17 14.97
N ARG A 256 14.55 -11.02 15.19
CA ARG A 256 15.66 -11.18 14.25
C ARG A 256 15.18 -11.65 12.86
N SER A 257 14.21 -12.55 12.79
CA SER A 257 13.66 -13.03 11.51
C SER A 257 12.94 -11.90 10.75
N VAL A 258 12.14 -11.08 11.45
CA VAL A 258 11.50 -9.89 10.83
C VAL A 258 12.56 -8.92 10.32
N VAL A 259 13.54 -8.57 11.16
CA VAL A 259 14.61 -7.64 10.75
C VAL A 259 15.41 -8.16 9.57
N ALA A 260 15.73 -9.47 9.54
CA ALA A 260 16.43 -10.09 8.43
C ALA A 260 15.63 -10.01 7.12
N HIS A 261 14.31 -10.21 7.18
CA HIS A 261 13.39 -10.03 6.06
C HIS A 261 13.44 -8.57 5.53
N GLU A 262 13.33 -7.59 6.43
CA GLU A 262 13.37 -6.17 6.04
C GLU A 262 14.72 -5.75 5.45
N LEU A 263 15.82 -6.29 5.97
CA LEU A 263 17.15 -6.05 5.42
C LEU A 263 17.32 -6.61 4.00
N ALA A 264 16.60 -7.68 3.64
CA ALA A 264 16.59 -8.22 2.28
C ALA A 264 16.09 -7.19 1.26
N HIS A 265 15.04 -6.47 1.56
CA HIS A 265 14.51 -5.42 0.66
C HIS A 265 15.54 -4.34 0.34
N VAL A 266 16.38 -4.00 1.32
CA VAL A 266 17.48 -3.05 1.12
C VAL A 266 18.60 -3.68 0.32
N LYS A 267 19.00 -4.91 0.66
CA LYS A 267 20.08 -5.65 0.00
C LYS A 267 19.82 -5.88 -1.49
N TYR A 268 18.57 -6.12 -1.85
CA TYR A 268 18.17 -6.43 -3.22
C TYR A 268 17.62 -5.22 -4.00
N ASP A 269 17.72 -4.01 -3.44
CA ASP A 269 17.25 -2.76 -4.06
C ASP A 269 15.77 -2.84 -4.50
N ASP A 270 14.91 -3.46 -3.69
CA ASP A 270 13.52 -3.72 -4.07
C ASP A 270 12.72 -2.43 -4.29
N VAL A 271 12.99 -1.37 -3.53
CA VAL A 271 12.35 -0.06 -3.70
C VAL A 271 12.73 0.60 -5.03
N PRO A 272 14.02 0.73 -5.41
CA PRO A 272 14.43 1.16 -6.76
C PRO A 272 13.81 0.31 -7.87
N MET A 273 13.74 -1.01 -7.70
CA MET A 273 13.15 -1.92 -8.67
C MET A 273 11.64 -1.71 -8.82
N GLY A 274 10.94 -1.45 -7.72
CA GLY A 274 9.53 -1.05 -7.73
C GLY A 274 9.29 0.26 -8.47
N ILE A 275 10.14 1.28 -8.27
CA ILE A 275 10.08 2.54 -9.01
C ILE A 275 10.33 2.30 -10.51
N LEU A 276 11.28 1.45 -10.87
CA LEU A 276 11.54 1.07 -12.26
C LEU A 276 10.32 0.40 -12.89
N TRP A 277 9.67 -0.53 -12.15
CA TRP A 277 8.42 -1.15 -12.60
C TRP A 277 7.34 -0.09 -12.88
N VAL A 278 7.14 0.86 -11.95
CA VAL A 278 6.21 1.99 -12.16
C VAL A 278 6.60 2.80 -13.38
N ALA A 279 7.87 3.11 -13.58
CA ALA A 279 8.35 3.91 -14.72
C ALA A 279 8.08 3.22 -16.07
N ILE A 280 8.17 1.89 -16.13
CA ILE A 280 7.87 1.10 -17.34
C ILE A 280 6.35 1.04 -17.59
N VAL A 281 5.54 0.89 -16.53
CA VAL A 281 4.09 0.68 -16.65
C VAL A 281 3.32 2.00 -16.80
N ALA A 282 3.79 3.08 -16.16
CA ALA A 282 3.10 4.37 -16.13
C ALA A 282 2.73 4.92 -17.51
N PRO A 283 3.59 4.88 -18.57
CA PRO A 283 3.19 5.37 -19.88
C PRO A 283 1.96 4.67 -20.46
N ALA A 284 1.90 3.34 -20.39
CA ALA A 284 0.76 2.57 -20.88
C ALA A 284 -0.49 2.76 -20.01
N GLY A 285 -0.30 2.85 -18.67
CA GLY A 285 -1.36 3.16 -17.72
C GLY A 285 -1.97 4.53 -17.98
N LEU A 286 -1.15 5.57 -18.09
CA LEU A 286 -1.60 6.94 -18.36
C LEU A 286 -2.25 7.09 -19.74
N LEU A 287 -1.79 6.34 -20.75
CA LEU A 287 -2.46 6.30 -22.05
C LEU A 287 -3.88 5.69 -21.94
N ALA A 288 -4.04 4.62 -21.17
CA ALA A 288 -5.34 4.04 -20.89
C ALA A 288 -6.23 5.00 -20.10
N ILE A 289 -5.69 5.67 -19.07
CA ILE A 289 -6.39 6.71 -18.29
C ILE A 289 -6.82 7.86 -19.22
N GLN A 290 -5.95 8.33 -20.10
CA GLN A 290 -6.31 9.34 -21.08
C GLN A 290 -7.50 8.89 -21.94
N SER A 291 -7.42 7.70 -22.53
CA SER A 291 -8.47 7.17 -23.41
C SER A 291 -9.83 7.05 -22.67
N LEU A 292 -9.82 6.54 -21.44
CA LEU A 292 -11.04 6.44 -20.62
C LEU A 292 -11.57 7.82 -20.22
N THR A 293 -10.70 8.73 -19.81
CA THR A 293 -11.10 10.10 -19.46
C THR A 293 -11.77 10.79 -20.64
N GLU A 294 -11.20 10.63 -21.83
CA GLU A 294 -11.72 11.19 -23.07
C GLU A 294 -13.07 10.60 -23.47
N LEU A 295 -13.28 9.32 -23.22
CA LEU A 295 -14.55 8.63 -23.44
C LEU A 295 -15.64 9.14 -22.47
N MET A 296 -15.30 9.32 -21.19
CA MET A 296 -16.26 9.69 -20.14
C MET A 296 -16.56 11.19 -20.07
N ALA A 297 -15.65 12.05 -20.55
CA ALA A 297 -15.81 13.51 -20.50
C ALA A 297 -15.71 14.18 -21.87
N PRO A 298 -16.51 13.78 -22.89
CA PRO A 298 -16.41 14.35 -24.22
C PRO A 298 -16.76 15.86 -24.27
N ARG A 299 -17.64 16.32 -23.38
CA ARG A 299 -18.06 17.74 -23.29
C ARG A 299 -16.96 18.66 -22.73
N ALA A 300 -16.06 18.14 -21.91
CA ALA A 300 -14.93 18.92 -21.39
C ALA A 300 -13.93 19.35 -22.49
N ARG A 301 -13.98 18.74 -23.68
CA ARG A 301 -13.21 19.10 -24.87
C ARG A 301 -13.82 20.22 -25.73
N GLY A 302 -15.12 20.39 -25.71
CA GLY A 302 -15.86 21.28 -26.64
C GLY A 302 -15.67 22.77 -26.38
N GLN A 303 -15.07 23.19 -25.28
CA GLN A 303 -14.89 24.61 -24.91
C GLN A 303 -13.44 25.10 -25.02
N GLY A 304 -12.66 24.54 -25.92
CA GLY A 304 -11.35 25.09 -26.35
C GLY A 304 -10.15 24.79 -25.48
N LYS A 305 -10.25 24.62 -24.17
CA LYS A 305 -9.19 24.18 -23.26
C LYS A 305 -9.78 23.43 -22.08
N ALA A 306 -9.30 22.21 -21.80
CA ALA A 306 -9.74 21.44 -20.66
C ALA A 306 -9.69 22.23 -19.34
N GLY A 307 -10.74 22.11 -18.54
CA GLY A 307 -10.89 22.74 -17.24
C GLY A 307 -11.05 21.73 -16.11
N PRO A 308 -11.29 22.19 -14.87
CA PRO A 308 -11.48 21.33 -13.69
C PRO A 308 -12.60 20.30 -13.81
N ALA A 309 -13.58 20.51 -14.69
CA ALA A 309 -14.69 19.60 -14.94
C ALA A 309 -14.26 18.21 -15.47
N VAL A 310 -13.01 18.05 -15.93
CA VAL A 310 -12.45 16.76 -16.33
C VAL A 310 -12.05 15.86 -15.14
N LEU A 311 -11.82 16.44 -13.97
CA LEU A 311 -11.23 15.75 -12.82
C LEU A 311 -12.06 14.57 -12.28
N PRO A 312 -13.40 14.61 -12.20
CA PRO A 312 -14.18 13.44 -11.79
C PRO A 312 -13.99 12.24 -12.74
N ALA A 313 -13.99 12.48 -14.06
CA ALA A 313 -13.75 11.44 -15.06
C ALA A 313 -12.30 10.92 -15.01
N LEU A 314 -11.34 11.81 -14.83
CA LEU A 314 -9.94 11.45 -14.64
C LEU A 314 -9.77 10.57 -13.40
N ALA A 315 -10.36 10.94 -12.26
CA ALA A 315 -10.28 10.17 -11.03
C ALA A 315 -10.91 8.77 -11.18
N LEU A 316 -12.06 8.67 -11.85
CA LEU A 316 -12.67 7.38 -12.17
C LEU A 316 -11.78 6.53 -13.09
N ALA A 317 -11.19 7.13 -14.13
CA ALA A 317 -10.27 6.43 -15.02
C ALA A 317 -9.03 5.93 -14.29
N VAL A 318 -8.45 6.75 -13.39
CA VAL A 318 -7.33 6.35 -12.52
C VAL A 318 -7.74 5.15 -11.67
N GLY A 319 -8.88 5.19 -11.00
CA GLY A 319 -9.36 4.07 -10.17
C GLY A 319 -9.52 2.76 -10.96
N LEU A 320 -10.16 2.82 -12.13
CA LEU A 320 -10.39 1.65 -13.00
C LEU A 320 -9.08 1.05 -13.52
N VAL A 321 -8.17 1.89 -14.01
CA VAL A 321 -6.87 1.40 -14.53
C VAL A 321 -6.00 0.87 -13.41
N SER A 322 -5.91 1.56 -12.27
CA SER A 322 -5.14 1.09 -11.11
C SER A 322 -5.66 -0.24 -10.61
N PHE A 323 -6.98 -0.42 -10.48
CA PHE A 323 -7.57 -1.71 -10.11
C PHE A 323 -7.20 -2.82 -11.11
N GLY A 324 -7.24 -2.54 -12.41
CA GLY A 324 -6.81 -3.49 -13.45
C GLY A 324 -5.32 -3.86 -13.41
N LEU A 325 -4.48 -2.98 -12.82
CA LEU A 325 -3.04 -3.21 -12.67
C LEU A 325 -2.67 -3.94 -11.36
N THR A 326 -3.59 -4.01 -10.39
CA THR A 326 -3.33 -4.58 -9.05
C THR A 326 -2.76 -6.00 -9.12
N ALA A 327 -3.39 -6.89 -9.90
CA ALA A 327 -2.95 -8.27 -10.02
C ALA A 327 -1.51 -8.40 -10.59
N ALA A 328 -1.13 -7.53 -11.53
CA ALA A 328 0.23 -7.51 -12.09
C ALA A 328 1.25 -6.99 -11.07
N GLY A 329 0.88 -5.96 -10.29
CA GLY A 329 1.70 -5.45 -9.19
C GLY A 329 1.92 -6.51 -8.11
N ASN A 330 0.87 -7.19 -7.70
CA ASN A 330 0.96 -8.26 -6.70
C ASN A 330 1.78 -9.47 -7.21
N ALA A 331 1.68 -9.80 -8.51
CA ALA A 331 2.51 -10.82 -9.14
C ALA A 331 4.01 -10.42 -9.20
N MET A 332 4.33 -9.13 -9.12
CA MET A 332 5.68 -8.63 -8.93
C MET A 332 6.11 -8.73 -7.45
N SER A 333 5.21 -8.36 -6.52
CA SER A 333 5.50 -8.30 -5.09
C SER A 333 5.80 -9.69 -4.50
N ARG A 334 4.94 -10.69 -4.74
CA ARG A 334 5.08 -12.02 -4.12
C ARG A 334 6.46 -12.69 -4.27
N PRO A 335 7.10 -12.73 -5.46
CA PRO A 335 8.46 -13.26 -5.56
C PRO A 335 9.52 -12.41 -4.85
N VAL A 336 9.30 -11.10 -4.71
CA VAL A 336 10.17 -10.20 -3.93
C VAL A 336 10.10 -10.59 -2.46
N GLU A 337 8.90 -10.77 -1.93
CA GLU A 337 8.66 -11.21 -0.56
C GLU A 337 9.20 -12.63 -0.29
N ALA A 338 8.97 -13.57 -1.22
CA ALA A 338 9.52 -14.93 -1.12
C ALA A 338 11.06 -14.92 -1.07
N ARG A 339 11.71 -14.03 -1.81
CA ARG A 339 13.16 -13.84 -1.75
C ARG A 339 13.61 -13.23 -0.42
N ALA A 340 12.82 -12.30 0.13
CA ALA A 340 13.11 -11.72 1.44
C ALA A 340 12.99 -12.76 2.56
N ASP A 341 12.00 -13.65 2.49
CA ASP A 341 11.84 -14.79 3.39
C ASP A 341 13.01 -15.77 3.30
N ALA A 342 13.40 -16.15 2.07
CA ALA A 342 14.54 -17.01 1.86
C ALA A 342 15.84 -16.41 2.43
N PHE A 343 16.06 -15.12 2.22
CA PHE A 343 17.20 -14.41 2.78
C PHE A 343 17.15 -14.35 4.31
N ALA A 344 15.97 -14.15 4.91
CA ALA A 344 15.80 -14.17 6.35
C ALA A 344 16.22 -15.51 6.95
N LEU A 345 15.77 -16.62 6.34
CA LEU A 345 16.16 -17.97 6.71
C LEU A 345 17.68 -18.21 6.55
N GLU A 346 18.27 -17.77 5.45
CA GLU A 346 19.72 -17.87 5.21
C GLU A 346 20.55 -17.10 6.21
N LEU A 347 20.11 -15.88 6.56
CA LEU A 347 20.86 -14.98 7.46
C LEU A 347 20.74 -15.41 8.91
N THR A 348 19.56 -15.82 9.37
CA THR A 348 19.30 -16.21 10.76
C THR A 348 19.66 -17.65 11.05
N ARG A 349 19.53 -18.55 10.08
CA ARG A 349 19.67 -20.02 10.22
C ARG A 349 18.75 -20.61 11.30
N ASP A 350 17.57 -20.00 11.48
CA ASP A 350 16.59 -20.38 12.50
C ASP A 350 15.21 -20.57 11.87
N SER A 351 15.02 -21.70 11.19
CA SER A 351 13.74 -22.06 10.55
C SER A 351 12.60 -22.17 11.56
N LYS A 352 12.90 -22.64 12.78
CA LYS A 352 11.90 -22.76 13.84
C LYS A 352 11.34 -21.39 14.23
N ALA A 353 12.22 -20.43 14.51
CA ALA A 353 11.79 -19.07 14.87
C ALA A 353 11.03 -18.38 13.72
N PHE A 354 11.42 -18.64 12.47
CA PHE A 354 10.73 -18.14 11.29
C PHE A 354 9.32 -18.71 11.18
N ILE A 355 9.13 -20.03 11.32
CA ILE A 355 7.83 -20.70 11.28
C ILE A 355 6.93 -20.20 12.41
N GLU A 356 7.47 -20.12 13.64
CA GLU A 356 6.74 -19.58 14.81
C GLU A 356 6.32 -18.13 14.57
N LEU A 357 7.20 -17.31 13.97
CA LEU A 357 6.88 -15.92 13.60
C LEU A 357 5.69 -15.86 12.65
N GLU A 358 5.72 -16.60 11.54
CA GLU A 358 4.67 -16.54 10.53
C GLU A 358 3.31 -17.00 11.09
N ARG A 359 3.33 -18.03 11.93
CA ARG A 359 2.14 -18.49 12.65
C ARG A 359 1.61 -17.40 13.58
N ASP A 360 2.47 -16.83 14.43
CA ASP A 360 2.06 -15.87 15.44
C ASP A 360 1.61 -14.54 14.81
N LEU A 361 2.24 -14.11 13.70
CA LEU A 361 1.78 -12.98 12.88
C LEU A 361 0.37 -13.22 12.34
N ALA A 362 0.09 -14.42 11.81
CA ALA A 362 -1.23 -14.75 11.29
C ALA A 362 -2.30 -14.73 12.40
N LEU A 363 -2.01 -15.30 13.56
CA LEU A 363 -2.90 -15.31 14.72
C LEU A 363 -3.17 -13.89 15.23
N ARG A 364 -2.11 -13.10 15.40
CA ARG A 364 -2.18 -11.73 15.93
C ARG A 364 -2.93 -10.80 14.98
N ASN A 365 -2.68 -10.91 13.68
CA ASN A 365 -3.33 -10.09 12.66
C ASN A 365 -4.70 -10.65 12.23
N ILE A 366 -5.15 -11.78 12.79
CA ILE A 366 -6.37 -12.50 12.39
C ILE A 366 -6.37 -12.69 10.87
N SER A 367 -5.24 -13.14 10.32
CA SER A 367 -5.05 -13.36 8.89
C SER A 367 -5.62 -14.73 8.49
N ASP A 368 -6.23 -14.80 7.31
CA ASP A 368 -6.60 -16.06 6.67
C ASP A 368 -5.29 -16.69 6.15
N PRO A 369 -4.83 -17.84 6.71
CA PRO A 369 -3.51 -18.37 6.37
C PRO A 369 -3.45 -18.99 4.98
N ASP A 370 -4.60 -19.38 4.42
CA ASP A 370 -4.73 -19.95 3.07
C ASP A 370 -5.95 -19.35 2.35
N PRO A 371 -5.89 -18.07 1.92
CA PRO A 371 -7.02 -17.38 1.30
C PRO A 371 -7.34 -17.99 -0.07
N PRO A 372 -8.61 -17.93 -0.54
CA PRO A 372 -8.99 -18.39 -1.86
C PRO A 372 -8.09 -17.83 -2.97
N ALA A 373 -7.59 -18.70 -3.86
CA ALA A 373 -6.58 -18.36 -4.86
C ALA A 373 -6.92 -17.12 -5.72
N ALA A 374 -8.20 -16.95 -6.08
CA ALA A 374 -8.64 -15.78 -6.85
C ALA A 374 -8.49 -14.47 -6.06
N LEU A 375 -8.78 -14.48 -4.76
CA LEU A 375 -8.61 -13.33 -3.88
C LEU A 375 -7.12 -13.06 -3.63
N HIS A 376 -6.34 -14.09 -3.41
CA HIS A 376 -4.89 -13.98 -3.25
C HIS A 376 -4.22 -13.43 -4.52
N LEU A 377 -4.63 -13.89 -5.71
CA LEU A 377 -4.15 -13.36 -6.98
C LEU A 377 -4.38 -11.84 -7.10
N LEU A 378 -5.57 -11.37 -6.70
CA LEU A 378 -5.94 -9.96 -6.83
C LEU A 378 -5.40 -9.08 -5.71
N PHE A 379 -5.32 -9.56 -4.47
CA PHE A 379 -5.06 -8.73 -3.30
C PHE A 379 -3.86 -9.18 -2.46
N GLY A 380 -3.32 -10.37 -2.67
CA GLY A 380 -2.16 -10.88 -1.94
C GLY A 380 -0.86 -10.25 -2.46
N THR A 381 -0.20 -9.46 -1.62
CA THR A 381 1.12 -8.85 -1.90
C THR A 381 2.27 -9.76 -1.48
N HIS A 382 2.05 -10.65 -0.51
CA HIS A 382 3.00 -11.63 0.01
C HIS A 382 2.56 -13.05 -0.39
N PRO A 383 3.44 -14.05 -0.33
CA PRO A 383 3.01 -15.46 -0.31
C PRO A 383 2.02 -15.70 0.82
N THR A 384 1.19 -16.75 0.73
CA THR A 384 0.26 -17.08 1.81
C THR A 384 1.02 -17.48 3.07
N THR A 385 0.39 -17.40 4.24
CA THR A 385 1.05 -17.83 5.48
C THR A 385 1.49 -19.29 5.43
N VAL A 386 0.68 -20.17 4.82
CA VAL A 386 1.06 -21.58 4.64
C VAL A 386 2.25 -21.76 3.70
N GLU A 387 2.37 -20.95 2.63
CA GLU A 387 3.56 -20.95 1.77
C GLU A 387 4.80 -20.48 2.54
N ARG A 388 4.68 -19.43 3.36
CA ARG A 388 5.79 -18.91 4.17
C ARG A 388 6.25 -19.92 5.23
N ILE A 389 5.32 -20.58 5.93
CA ILE A 389 5.63 -21.70 6.82
C ILE A 389 6.34 -22.81 6.03
N GLY A 390 5.87 -23.12 4.81
CA GLY A 390 6.47 -24.10 3.93
C GLY A 390 7.91 -23.75 3.49
N PHE A 391 8.28 -22.46 3.40
CA PHE A 391 9.67 -22.05 3.19
C PHE A 391 10.54 -22.42 4.39
N GLY A 392 10.04 -22.19 5.62
CA GLY A 392 10.74 -22.55 6.84
C GLY A 392 10.95 -24.06 6.98
N GLU A 393 9.94 -24.87 6.65
CA GLU A 393 10.01 -26.33 6.65
C GLU A 393 11.05 -26.82 5.63
N ALA A 394 10.96 -26.36 4.38
CA ALA A 394 11.89 -26.76 3.31
C ALA A 394 13.34 -26.31 3.57
N PHE A 395 13.56 -25.30 4.38
CA PHE A 395 14.90 -24.84 4.78
C PHE A 395 15.47 -25.64 5.95
N GLY A 396 14.60 -26.16 6.84
CA GLY A 396 14.99 -26.93 8.02
C GLY A 396 15.38 -28.38 7.73
N ASP A 397 14.90 -28.92 6.61
CA ASP A 397 15.25 -30.24 6.10
C ASP A 397 16.62 -30.24 5.39
#